data_4a42a2bdba6f333b90188d0630bfdc3c
#
_entry.id   4a42a2bdba6f333b90188d0630bfdc3c
#
_cell.length_a   1.000
_cell.length_b   1.000
_cell.length_c   1.000
_cell.angle_alpha   90.00
_cell.angle_beta   90.00
_cell.angle_gamma   90.00
#
_symmetry.space_group_name_H-M   'P 1'
#
loop_
_entity.id
_entity.type
_entity.pdbx_description
1 polymer ?
#
loop_
_entity_poly.entity_id
_entity_poly.type
_entity_poly.pdbx_seq_one_letter_code
_entity_poly.pdbx_strand_id
1 'polypeptide(L)'
;LWGPGKANLAKAAARRAGGGPVEGKGKMPAQMNIVERQSGDITIIDLQGNIMFEDGDLELRTAVGRVLDGGRKKVILNMAEVPYMDSAGLSELVRSYVAINKRGGRIALLDLTRKVNDLLTIAKLLSVFETFDSEAEAVKSLSS
;
A
#
# COMPACT_ATOMS: atom_id res chain seq x y z
N LEU A 1 -11.30 13.61 -9.19
CA LEU A 1 -11.58 13.74 -8.89
C LEU A 1 -11.75 13.83 -8.43
N TRP A 2 -11.42 13.52 -8.34
CA TRP A 2 -11.72 13.52 -7.70
C TRP A 2 -12.01 14.22 -7.05
N GLY A 3 -12.03 14.04 -6.52
CA GLY A 3 -12.28 14.33 -5.85
C GLY A 3 -12.83 14.48 -5.17
N PRO A 4 -12.93 14.53 -4.88
CA PRO A 4 -13.47 14.59 -4.13
C PRO A 4 -13.54 14.68 -3.55
N GLY A 5 -13.29 14.28 -3.36
CA GLY A 5 -13.44 14.07 -2.93
C GLY A 5 -13.38 14.06 -2.43
N LYS A 6 -12.97 14.11 -2.25
CA LYS A 6 -13.18 14.00 -1.69
C LYS A 6 -13.76 14.22 -1.02
N ALA A 7 -13.85 14.05 -1.12
CA ALA A 7 -14.47 14.12 -0.52
C ALA A 7 -14.78 13.65 -0.01
N ASN A 8 -14.39 13.00 0.04
CA ASN A 8 -14.69 12.52 0.61
C ASN A 8 -14.09 12.33 1.21
N LEU A 9 -13.30 12.10 1.01
CA LEU A 9 -12.83 11.87 1.76
C LEU A 9 -12.96 12.52 2.74
N ALA A 10 -12.88 12.75 2.60
CA ALA A 10 -13.38 13.19 3.57
C ALA A 10 -14.59 12.97 3.75
N LYS A 11 -15.06 12.66 3.25
CA LYS A 11 -16.15 12.27 3.47
C LYS A 11 -16.04 11.18 3.77
N ALA A 12 -15.28 10.79 3.32
CA ALA A 12 -15.19 9.73 3.79
C ALA A 12 -14.39 9.86 4.79
N ALA A 13 -13.80 10.37 4.96
CA ALA A 13 -13.42 10.46 6.09
C ALA A 13 -14.27 11.24 6.74
N ALA A 14 -14.82 11.71 6.42
CA ALA A 14 -15.62 12.30 7.20
C ALA A 14 -16.67 11.54 7.36
N ARG A 15 -16.83 11.07 6.94
CA ARG A 15 -17.73 10.45 7.23
C ARG A 15 -17.23 9.69 8.00
N ARG A 16 -16.47 9.86 8.30
CA ARG A 16 -16.13 9.36 9.11
C ARG A 16 -15.83 10.09 10.00
N ALA A 17 -15.86 10.33 10.38
CA ALA A 17 -15.97 10.83 11.31
C ALA A 17 -16.90 11.04 11.86
N GLY A 18 -17.29 10.86 11.88
CA GLY A 18 -18.03 10.85 12.20
C GLY A 18 -18.45 10.47 12.76
N GLY A 19 -18.10 10.22 13.06
CA GLY A 19 -18.37 9.69 13.47
C GLY A 19 -18.44 9.32 14.09
N GLY A 20 -18.28 9.28 14.40
CA GLY A 20 -18.20 8.75 14.80
C GLY A 20 -18.26 8.25 15.40
N PRO A 21 -18.32 8.30 15.77
CA PRO A 21 -18.41 7.59 16.18
C PRO A 21 -18.72 7.07 16.62
N VAL A 22 -18.67 6.80 16.53
CA VAL A 22 -19.05 6.26 16.56
C VAL A 22 -19.20 5.70 17.15
N GLU A 23 -19.00 5.42 17.16
CA GLU A 23 -19.14 4.91 17.44
C GLU A 23 -19.08 4.29 17.78
N GLY A 24 -18.94 4.08 18.02
CA GLY A 24 -18.71 3.43 18.09
C GLY A 24 -18.69 2.66 18.10
N LYS A 25 -18.90 2.53 18.06
CA LYS A 25 -18.72 1.80 17.76
C LYS A 25 -18.39 1.30 17.24
N GLY A 26 -18.61 1.44 17.26
CA GLY A 26 -18.32 1.14 16.58
C GLY A 26 -17.54 0.77 16.02
N LYS A 27 -17.68 0.20 15.52
CA LYS A 27 -16.66 -0.14 14.83
C LYS A 27 -16.48 0.53 13.61
N MET A 28 -15.54 1.14 13.48
CA MET A 28 -15.25 1.77 12.24
C MET A 28 -15.04 0.75 11.17
N PRO A 29 -15.43 1.04 9.96
CA PRO A 29 -15.02 0.21 8.86
C PRO A 29 -13.52 0.08 8.87
N ALA A 30 -13.03 -1.01 8.38
CA ALA A 30 -11.62 -1.23 8.33
C ALA A 30 -10.97 -0.13 7.54
N GLN A 31 -10.01 0.52 8.15
CA GLN A 31 -9.17 1.48 7.47
C GLN A 31 -7.79 0.92 7.37
N MET A 32 -7.07 1.36 6.35
CA MET A 32 -5.70 0.95 6.16
C MET A 32 -4.84 1.48 7.31
N ASN A 33 -4.19 0.58 8.02
CA ASN A 33 -3.14 0.95 8.96
C ASN A 33 -1.81 0.84 8.25
N ILE A 34 -0.99 1.85 8.42
CA ILE A 34 0.32 1.89 7.77
C ILE A 34 1.37 2.22 8.80
N VAL A 35 2.40 1.37 8.88
CA VAL A 35 3.54 1.60 9.75
C VAL A 35 4.78 1.59 8.87
N GLU A 36 5.61 2.63 9.00
CA GLU A 36 6.88 2.69 8.27
C GLU A 36 8.01 2.28 9.20
N ARG A 37 8.85 1.41 8.70
CA ARG A 37 10.06 0.97 9.39
C ARG A 37 11.24 1.20 8.47
N GLN A 38 12.40 1.42 9.04
CA GLN A 38 13.62 1.65 8.28
C GLN A 38 14.60 0.52 8.53
N SER A 39 15.27 0.10 7.47
CA SER A 39 16.35 -0.86 7.56
C SER A 39 17.44 -0.38 6.60
N GLY A 40 18.43 0.34 7.13
CA GLY A 40 19.42 0.98 6.29
C GLY A 40 18.77 2.03 5.40
N ASP A 41 18.99 1.94 4.11
CA ASP A 41 18.36 2.86 3.15
C ASP A 41 17.03 2.33 2.61
N ILE A 42 16.52 1.25 3.18
CA ILE A 42 15.27 0.64 2.76
C ILE A 42 14.16 1.06 3.70
N THR A 43 13.02 1.45 3.14
CA THR A 43 11.81 1.72 3.91
C THR A 43 10.87 0.53 3.76
N ILE A 44 10.44 -0.03 4.88
CA ILE A 44 9.46 -1.10 4.90
C ILE A 44 8.14 -0.49 5.31
N ILE A 45 7.13 -0.68 4.47
CA ILE A 45 5.79 -0.17 4.75
C ILE A 45 4.91 -1.36 5.08
N ASP A 46 4.54 -1.49 6.36
CA ASP A 46 3.63 -2.54 6.78
C ASP A 46 2.21 -2.04 6.54
N LEU A 47 1.49 -2.76 5.69
CA LEU A 47 0.12 -2.42 5.33
C LEU A 47 -0.83 -3.38 6.04
N GLN A 48 -1.89 -2.85 6.61
CA GLN A 48 -2.90 -3.68 7.25
C GLN A 48 -4.28 -3.20 6.81
N GLY A 49 -4.97 -4.03 6.07
CA GLY A 49 -6.29 -3.72 5.54
C GLY A 49 -6.36 -3.95 4.05
N ASN A 50 -7.55 -3.84 3.49
CA ASN A 50 -7.75 -3.99 2.06
C ASN A 50 -7.24 -2.76 1.32
N ILE A 51 -6.83 -2.97 0.07
CA ILE A 51 -6.45 -1.85 -0.79
C ILE A 51 -7.48 -1.77 -1.90
N MET A 52 -8.50 -0.96 -1.67
CA MET A 52 -9.66 -0.86 -2.54
C MET A 52 -9.98 0.59 -2.82
N PHE A 53 -10.85 0.80 -3.81
CA PHE A 53 -11.25 2.15 -4.19
C PHE A 53 -11.83 2.88 -2.97
N GLU A 54 -11.23 4.02 -2.66
CA GLU A 54 -11.60 4.85 -1.50
C GLU A 54 -11.53 4.12 -0.16
N ASP A 55 -10.80 3.00 -0.13
CA ASP A 55 -10.64 2.22 1.10
C ASP A 55 -9.26 1.58 1.04
N GLY A 56 -8.24 2.38 1.28
CA GLY A 56 -6.85 1.94 1.32
C GLY A 56 -6.00 2.38 0.15
N ASP A 57 -6.60 2.60 -1.03
CA ASP A 57 -5.81 2.95 -2.22
C ASP A 57 -5.13 4.31 -2.05
N LEU A 58 -5.84 5.32 -1.54
CA LEU A 58 -5.27 6.63 -1.37
C LEU A 58 -4.25 6.67 -0.24
N GLU A 59 -4.47 5.88 0.80
CA GLU A 59 -3.51 5.77 1.90
C GLU A 59 -2.20 5.20 1.41
N LEU A 60 -2.26 4.19 0.54
CA LEU A 60 -1.05 3.62 -0.04
C LEU A 60 -0.33 4.67 -0.90
N ARG A 61 -1.07 5.38 -1.73
CA ARG A 61 -0.48 6.44 -2.56
C ARG A 61 0.23 7.48 -1.71
N THR A 62 -0.43 7.93 -0.65
CA THR A 62 0.12 8.94 0.22
C THR A 62 1.40 8.46 0.91
N ALA A 63 1.38 7.21 1.39
CA ALA A 63 2.53 6.65 2.09
C ALA A 63 3.75 6.55 1.16
N VAL A 64 3.55 6.04 -0.04
CA VAL A 64 4.65 5.91 -1.00
C VAL A 64 5.16 7.29 -1.41
N GLY A 65 4.23 8.23 -1.64
CA GLY A 65 4.61 9.59 -2.01
C GLY A 65 5.46 10.25 -0.93
N ARG A 66 5.08 10.07 0.34
CA ARG A 66 5.83 10.65 1.44
C ARG A 66 7.24 10.08 1.53
N VAL A 67 7.38 8.77 1.32
CA VAL A 67 8.68 8.13 1.35
C VAL A 67 9.58 8.68 0.23
N LEU A 68 9.03 8.80 -0.97
CA LEU A 68 9.77 9.34 -2.11
C LEU A 68 10.12 10.80 -1.92
N ASP A 69 9.21 11.60 -1.37
CA ASP A 69 9.47 13.01 -1.11
C ASP A 69 10.59 13.20 -0.09
N GLY A 70 10.75 12.23 0.80
CA GLY A 70 11.84 12.26 1.76
C GLY A 70 13.17 11.80 1.19
N GLY A 71 13.23 11.49 -0.11
CA GLY A 71 14.47 11.09 -0.76
C GLY A 71 14.77 9.60 -0.68
N ARG A 72 13.87 8.81 -0.13
CA ARG A 72 14.07 7.37 -0.03
C ARG A 72 13.40 6.71 -1.22
N LYS A 73 14.00 5.66 -1.75
CA LYS A 73 13.51 5.06 -2.98
C LYS A 73 13.65 3.53 -3.03
N LYS A 74 14.09 2.91 -1.95
CA LYS A 74 14.07 1.45 -1.84
C LYS A 74 12.96 1.11 -0.87
N VAL A 75 11.91 0.47 -1.38
CA VAL A 75 10.67 0.28 -0.64
C VAL A 75 10.27 -1.19 -0.65
N ILE A 76 9.92 -1.71 0.51
CA ILE A 76 9.30 -3.02 0.64
C ILE A 76 7.89 -2.79 1.14
N LEU A 77 6.91 -3.28 0.40
CA LEU A 77 5.51 -3.26 0.86
C LEU A 77 5.22 -4.61 1.49
N ASN A 78 4.99 -4.61 2.80
CA ASN A 78 4.64 -5.84 3.51
C ASN A 78 3.14 -6.04 3.39
N MET A 79 2.76 -7.07 2.63
CA MET A 79 1.39 -7.34 2.25
C MET A 79 0.75 -8.46 3.08
N ALA A 80 1.42 -8.91 4.13
CA ALA A 80 0.95 -10.05 4.91
C ALA A 80 -0.46 -9.83 5.48
N GLU A 81 -0.79 -8.59 5.80
CA GLU A 81 -2.08 -8.23 6.38
C GLU A 81 -3.01 -7.53 5.38
N VAL A 82 -2.80 -7.78 4.07
CA VAL A 82 -3.67 -7.25 3.02
C VAL A 82 -4.43 -8.43 2.42
N PRO A 83 -5.64 -8.70 2.92
CA PRO A 83 -6.37 -9.89 2.46
C PRO A 83 -6.91 -9.75 1.05
N TYR A 84 -7.17 -8.53 0.59
CA TYR A 84 -7.81 -8.34 -0.70
C TYR A 84 -7.49 -6.97 -1.28
N MET A 85 -7.51 -6.88 -2.61
CA MET A 85 -7.48 -5.61 -3.32
C MET A 85 -8.37 -5.71 -4.55
N ASP A 86 -8.89 -4.57 -4.97
CA ASP A 86 -9.66 -4.49 -6.21
C ASP A 86 -8.79 -3.84 -7.28
N SER A 87 -9.40 -3.50 -8.42
CA SER A 87 -8.64 -2.91 -9.52
C SER A 87 -8.05 -1.55 -9.16
N ALA A 88 -8.68 -0.81 -8.25
CA ALA A 88 -8.11 0.46 -7.80
C ALA A 88 -6.84 0.23 -6.98
N GLY A 89 -6.85 -0.80 -6.12
CA GLY A 89 -5.66 -1.17 -5.36
C GLY A 89 -4.55 -1.63 -6.28
N LEU A 90 -4.90 -2.45 -7.26
CA LEU A 90 -3.94 -2.91 -8.24
C LEU A 90 -3.31 -1.74 -8.98
N SER A 91 -4.13 -0.74 -9.38
CA SER A 91 -3.64 0.45 -10.05
C SER A 91 -2.66 1.22 -9.18
N GLU A 92 -2.91 1.29 -7.87
CA GLU A 92 -1.99 1.98 -6.98
C GLU A 92 -0.67 1.24 -6.82
N LEU A 93 -0.68 -0.09 -6.84
CA LEU A 93 0.57 -0.83 -6.84
C LEU A 93 1.39 -0.51 -8.09
N VAL A 94 0.73 -0.49 -9.25
CA VAL A 94 1.41 -0.18 -10.49
C VAL A 94 1.94 1.25 -10.48
N ARG A 95 1.13 2.19 -9.97
CA ARG A 95 1.56 3.58 -9.86
C ARG A 95 2.78 3.71 -8.95
N SER A 96 2.78 2.98 -7.84
CA SER A 96 3.92 2.98 -6.92
C SER A 96 5.18 2.46 -7.61
N TYR A 97 5.02 1.37 -8.36
CA TYR A 97 6.13 0.80 -9.11
C TYR A 97 6.71 1.83 -10.08
N VAL A 98 5.84 2.49 -10.85
CA VAL A 98 6.30 3.47 -11.83
C VAL A 98 6.99 4.65 -11.15
N ALA A 99 6.40 5.16 -10.08
CA ALA A 99 6.97 6.32 -9.38
C ALA A 99 8.34 6.00 -8.79
N ILE A 100 8.49 4.85 -8.17
CA ILE A 100 9.75 4.44 -7.58
C ILE A 100 10.80 4.19 -8.65
N ASN A 101 10.39 3.52 -9.74
CA ASN A 101 11.30 3.25 -10.85
C ASN A 101 11.82 4.52 -11.50
N LYS A 102 10.97 5.54 -11.65
CA LYS A 102 11.39 6.81 -12.23
C LYS A 102 12.47 7.49 -11.41
N ARG A 103 12.54 7.20 -10.13
CA ARG A 103 13.55 7.77 -9.24
C ARG A 103 14.81 6.90 -9.16
N GLY A 104 14.85 5.84 -9.96
CA GLY A 104 15.98 4.91 -9.92
C GLY A 104 15.95 4.01 -8.70
N GLY A 105 14.77 3.84 -8.11
CA GLY A 105 14.61 3.03 -6.91
C GLY A 105 14.17 1.62 -7.22
N ARG A 106 13.85 0.90 -6.15
CA ARG A 106 13.37 -0.48 -6.25
C ARG A 106 12.22 -0.68 -5.30
N ILE A 107 11.26 -1.49 -5.71
CA ILE A 107 10.12 -1.86 -4.90
C ILE A 107 10.01 -3.38 -4.87
N ALA A 108 9.73 -3.92 -3.70
CA ALA A 108 9.48 -5.34 -3.54
C ALA A 108 8.20 -5.55 -2.75
N LEU A 109 7.54 -6.66 -3.02
CA LEU A 109 6.34 -7.06 -2.29
C LEU A 109 6.69 -8.22 -1.40
N LEU A 110 6.28 -8.16 -0.14
CA LEU A 110 6.60 -9.15 0.86
C LEU A 110 5.32 -9.84 1.33
N ASP A 111 5.35 -11.16 1.39
CA ASP A 111 4.28 -11.98 1.97
C ASP A 111 2.92 -11.74 1.33
N LEU A 112 2.83 -11.91 0.01
CA LEU A 112 1.56 -11.77 -0.67
C LEU A 112 0.55 -12.78 -0.14
N THR A 113 -0.65 -12.31 0.20
CA THR A 113 -1.73 -13.22 0.54
C THR A 113 -2.20 -13.93 -0.72
N ARG A 114 -2.93 -15.02 -0.54
CA ARG A 114 -3.34 -15.84 -1.67
C ARG A 114 -4.17 -15.05 -2.67
N LYS A 115 -5.17 -14.29 -2.19
CA LYS A 115 -6.03 -13.56 -3.10
C LYS A 115 -5.30 -12.47 -3.85
N VAL A 116 -4.39 -11.79 -3.18
CA VAL A 116 -3.59 -10.75 -3.83
C VAL A 116 -2.66 -11.37 -4.86
N ASN A 117 -2.03 -12.49 -4.49
CA ASN A 117 -1.17 -13.21 -5.44
C ASN A 117 -1.95 -13.65 -6.67
N ASP A 118 -3.16 -14.20 -6.46
CA ASP A 118 -4.00 -14.64 -7.57
C ASP A 118 -4.38 -13.47 -8.47
N LEU A 119 -4.73 -12.35 -7.89
CA LEU A 119 -5.10 -11.17 -8.67
C LEU A 119 -3.92 -10.69 -9.53
N LEU A 120 -2.73 -10.63 -8.94
CA LEU A 120 -1.55 -10.21 -9.69
C LEU A 120 -1.22 -11.20 -10.81
N THR A 121 -1.44 -12.48 -10.55
CA THR A 121 -1.21 -13.52 -11.55
C THR A 121 -2.18 -13.36 -12.72
N ILE A 122 -3.46 -13.19 -12.42
CA ILE A 122 -4.49 -13.03 -13.45
C ILE A 122 -4.25 -11.76 -14.27
N ALA A 123 -3.82 -10.69 -13.61
CA ALA A 123 -3.54 -9.43 -14.28
C ALA A 123 -2.20 -9.45 -15.01
N LYS A 124 -1.44 -10.54 -14.89
CA LYS A 124 -0.11 -10.70 -15.52
C LYS A 124 0.89 -9.67 -15.01
N LEU A 125 0.75 -9.31 -13.75
CA LEU A 125 1.63 -8.34 -13.10
C LEU A 125 2.57 -8.95 -12.08
N LEU A 126 2.37 -10.22 -11.75
CA LEU A 126 3.19 -10.84 -10.72
C LEU A 126 4.67 -10.80 -11.07
N SER A 127 5.00 -11.02 -12.34
CA SER A 127 6.40 -11.00 -12.78
C SER A 127 6.99 -9.61 -12.89
N VAL A 128 6.17 -8.58 -12.81
CA VAL A 128 6.67 -7.20 -12.85
C VAL A 128 7.35 -6.84 -11.53
N PHE A 129 6.83 -7.37 -10.44
CA PHE A 129 7.33 -7.05 -9.11
C PHE A 129 8.31 -8.09 -8.60
N GLU A 130 9.29 -7.65 -7.82
CA GLU A 130 10.10 -8.56 -7.02
C GLU A 130 9.25 -8.97 -5.83
N THR A 131 9.15 -10.27 -5.56
CA THR A 131 8.33 -10.79 -4.47
C THR A 131 9.15 -11.68 -3.57
N PHE A 132 8.86 -11.63 -2.28
CA PHE A 132 9.62 -12.39 -1.28
C PHE A 132 8.67 -12.95 -0.23
N ASP A 133 9.05 -14.08 0.35
CA ASP A 133 8.35 -14.67 1.49
C ASP A 133 9.07 -14.40 2.81
N SER A 134 10.21 -13.74 2.75
CA SER A 134 11.04 -13.49 3.94
C SER A 134 11.49 -12.05 3.90
N GLU A 135 11.24 -11.35 5.01
CA GLU A 135 11.68 -9.96 5.12
C GLU A 135 13.20 -9.86 5.02
N ALA A 136 13.91 -10.80 5.66
CA ALA A 136 15.36 -10.79 5.62
C ALA A 136 15.89 -10.90 4.19
N GLU A 137 15.26 -11.75 3.39
CA GLU A 137 15.68 -11.91 2.00
C GLU A 137 15.35 -10.68 1.17
N ALA A 138 14.18 -10.08 1.42
CA ALA A 138 13.81 -8.86 0.72
C ALA A 138 14.79 -7.73 1.02
N VAL A 139 15.12 -7.56 2.29
CA VAL A 139 16.09 -6.53 2.71
C VAL A 139 17.45 -6.80 2.09
N LYS A 140 17.89 -8.04 2.12
CA LYS A 140 19.17 -8.41 1.54
C LYS A 140 19.22 -8.10 0.05
N SER A 141 18.16 -8.43 -0.66
CA SER A 141 18.09 -8.20 -2.10
C SER A 141 18.16 -6.71 -2.43
N LEU A 142 17.42 -5.90 -1.71
CA LEU A 142 17.37 -4.46 -1.98
C LEU A 142 18.60 -3.72 -1.47
N SER A 143 19.37 -4.33 -0.60
CA SER A 143 20.57 -3.71 -0.05
C SER A 143 21.75 -3.73 -1.03
N SER A 144 21.69 -4.58 -2.04
CA SER A 144 22.82 -4.71 -2.98
C SER A 144 22.76 -3.73 -4.14
#